data_bd3659117176ea44104045a9c82de29c
#
_entry.id   bd3659117176ea44104045a9c82de29c
#
_cell.length_a   1.000
_cell.length_b   1.000
_cell.length_c   1.000
_cell.angle_alpha   90.00
_cell.angle_beta   90.00
_cell.angle_gamma   90.00
#
_symmetry.space_group_name_H-M   'P 1'
#
loop_
_entity.id
_entity.type
_entity.pdbx_description
1 polymer ?
#
loop_
_entity_poly.entity_id
_entity_poly.type
_entity_poly.pdbx_seq_one_letter_code
_entity_poly.pdbx_strand_id
1 'polypeptide(L)'
;MTAPATVASLAMYPLAPLRAATDDLWASVRRHLGWGPHELEWTVLPPEIWHHPQLLVAQTCGWPLVTELSESVAVVGSFDYAVAGAEHGSYRSVLVTQHDATFDELRGRPGIVAAVNGFASLSGWISLQHAWGGKPAAIGTGTHLGSVRALAAGRADVASIDAVSWALFAEHEPDLVASLHVVGAGPRVPCLPLVTGWRHTRDVPALRDALAAAVADPAVSAACSALLIRGFVPLQLADYMSLPSLLG
;
A
#
# COMPACT_ATOMS: atom_id res chain seq x y z
N MET A 1 -2.10 -37.67 -0.63
CA MET A 1 -2.13 -36.41 0.13
C MET A 1 -2.26 -35.29 -0.88
N THR A 2 -3.36 -34.58 -0.90
CA THR A 2 -3.50 -33.36 -1.72
C THR A 2 -2.51 -32.31 -1.20
N ALA A 3 -1.77 -31.65 -2.11
CA ALA A 3 -0.92 -30.54 -1.72
C ALA A 3 -1.77 -29.48 -0.99
N PRO A 4 -1.26 -28.86 0.09
CA PRO A 4 -2.00 -27.80 0.76
C PRO A 4 -2.34 -26.69 -0.22
N ALA A 5 -3.57 -26.15 -0.10
CA ALA A 5 -4.05 -25.11 -1.00
C ALA A 5 -3.20 -23.83 -0.86
N THR A 6 -2.82 -23.25 -1.99
CA THR A 6 -2.14 -21.94 -2.02
C THR A 6 -3.10 -20.83 -1.59
N VAL A 7 -2.54 -19.74 -1.06
CA VAL A 7 -3.32 -18.54 -0.68
C VAL A 7 -2.81 -17.31 -1.43
N ALA A 8 -3.73 -16.40 -1.74
CA ALA A 8 -3.44 -15.10 -2.34
C ALA A 8 -4.23 -14.01 -1.64
N SER A 9 -3.64 -12.83 -1.43
CA SER A 9 -4.30 -11.69 -0.79
C SER A 9 -3.85 -10.36 -1.40
N LEU A 10 -4.83 -9.53 -1.74
CA LEU A 10 -4.60 -8.16 -2.24
C LEU A 10 -5.26 -7.13 -1.31
N ALA A 11 -5.34 -7.44 -0.01
CA ALA A 11 -6.10 -6.70 0.99
C ALA A 11 -5.37 -5.46 1.57
N MET A 12 -4.46 -4.82 0.82
CA MET A 12 -3.77 -3.60 1.30
C MET A 12 -4.66 -2.35 1.26
N TYR A 13 -5.68 -2.34 0.40
CA TYR A 13 -6.69 -1.27 0.32
C TYR A 13 -8.09 -1.86 0.59
N PRO A 14 -8.40 -2.27 1.84
CA PRO A 14 -9.57 -3.11 2.16
C PRO A 14 -10.85 -2.28 2.32
N LEU A 15 -11.13 -1.35 1.39
CA LEU A 15 -12.40 -0.63 1.37
C LEU A 15 -13.50 -1.55 0.83
N ALA A 16 -14.63 -1.58 1.53
CA ALA A 16 -15.74 -2.46 1.17
C ALA A 16 -16.23 -2.29 -0.30
N PRO A 17 -16.32 -1.06 -0.86
CA PRO A 17 -16.69 -0.87 -2.26
C PRO A 17 -15.71 -1.48 -3.27
N LEU A 18 -14.44 -1.67 -2.90
CA LEU A 18 -13.40 -2.16 -3.80
C LEU A 18 -13.27 -3.68 -3.84
N ARG A 19 -13.95 -4.38 -2.93
CA ARG A 19 -13.79 -5.84 -2.80
C ARG A 19 -14.09 -6.58 -4.10
N ALA A 20 -15.22 -6.28 -4.73
CA ALA A 20 -15.61 -6.91 -5.98
C ALA A 20 -14.59 -6.67 -7.10
N ALA A 21 -14.10 -5.43 -7.24
CA ALA A 21 -13.08 -5.08 -8.23
C ALA A 21 -11.75 -5.83 -7.96
N THR A 22 -11.38 -6.01 -6.68
CA THR A 22 -10.19 -6.75 -6.30
C THR A 22 -10.34 -8.25 -6.61
N ASP A 23 -11.51 -8.82 -6.35
CA ASP A 23 -11.83 -10.21 -6.66
C ASP A 23 -11.86 -10.45 -8.19
N ASP A 24 -12.41 -9.51 -8.97
CA ASP A 24 -12.41 -9.55 -10.46
C ASP A 24 -10.98 -9.50 -11.02
N LEU A 25 -10.13 -8.62 -10.50
CA LEU A 25 -8.72 -8.55 -10.88
C LEU A 25 -8.03 -9.88 -10.57
N TRP A 26 -8.25 -10.45 -9.37
CA TRP A 26 -7.67 -11.74 -9.02
C TRP A 26 -8.15 -12.87 -9.94
N ALA A 27 -9.44 -12.90 -10.26
CA ALA A 27 -9.98 -13.88 -11.19
C ALA A 27 -9.30 -13.81 -12.57
N SER A 28 -8.97 -12.59 -13.05
CA SER A 28 -8.18 -12.41 -14.27
C SER A 28 -6.75 -12.91 -14.10
N VAL A 29 -6.05 -12.54 -13.03
CA VAL A 29 -4.69 -13.03 -12.74
C VAL A 29 -4.66 -14.56 -12.73
N ARG A 30 -5.59 -15.19 -12.01
CA ARG A 30 -5.69 -16.65 -11.95
C ARG A 30 -5.96 -17.28 -13.30
N ARG A 31 -6.77 -16.67 -14.15
CA ARG A 31 -7.08 -17.15 -15.51
C ARG A 31 -5.82 -17.15 -16.38
N HIS A 32 -5.02 -16.08 -16.33
CA HIS A 32 -3.76 -15.97 -17.06
C HIS A 32 -2.67 -16.89 -16.49
N LEU A 33 -2.63 -17.08 -15.17
CA LEU A 33 -1.70 -17.99 -14.51
C LEU A 33 -2.04 -19.47 -14.78
N GLY A 34 -3.32 -19.78 -14.96
CA GLY A 34 -3.82 -21.14 -15.20
C GLY A 34 -4.00 -22.00 -13.95
N TRP A 35 -3.62 -21.52 -12.77
CA TRP A 35 -3.73 -22.19 -11.47
C TRP A 35 -3.77 -21.19 -10.32
N GLY A 36 -3.80 -21.67 -9.07
CA GLY A 36 -3.87 -20.82 -7.87
C GLY A 36 -5.25 -20.89 -7.19
N PRO A 37 -5.42 -20.23 -6.03
CA PRO A 37 -6.66 -20.27 -5.28
C PRO A 37 -7.79 -19.61 -6.08
N HIS A 38 -9.00 -20.15 -5.93
CA HIS A 38 -10.18 -19.62 -6.63
C HIS A 38 -10.55 -18.22 -6.13
N GLU A 39 -10.38 -18.00 -4.82
CA GLU A 39 -10.76 -16.76 -4.12
C GLU A 39 -9.55 -16.16 -3.41
N LEU A 40 -9.58 -14.86 -3.20
CA LEU A 40 -8.62 -14.18 -2.34
C LEU A 40 -8.90 -14.48 -0.86
N GLU A 41 -7.85 -14.55 -0.08
CA GLU A 41 -7.91 -14.60 1.38
C GLU A 41 -8.15 -13.19 1.93
N TRP A 42 -9.29 -13.02 2.61
CA TRP A 42 -9.71 -11.74 3.18
C TRP A 42 -9.73 -11.75 4.71
N THR A 43 -9.63 -12.91 5.34
CA THR A 43 -9.75 -13.07 6.80
C THR A 43 -8.42 -13.03 7.51
N VAL A 44 -7.36 -13.51 6.85
CA VAL A 44 -5.98 -13.40 7.35
C VAL A 44 -5.40 -12.08 6.86
N LEU A 45 -5.28 -11.12 7.76
CA LEU A 45 -4.86 -9.76 7.44
C LEU A 45 -3.32 -9.59 7.52
N PRO A 46 -2.74 -8.54 6.88
CA PRO A 46 -1.37 -8.14 7.16
C PRO A 46 -1.17 -7.82 8.66
N PRO A 47 -0.02 -8.19 9.29
CA PRO A 47 1.13 -8.84 8.66
C PRO A 47 1.07 -10.37 8.57
N GLU A 48 0.07 -11.03 9.15
CA GLU A 48 0.03 -12.51 9.29
C GLU A 48 0.06 -13.21 7.93
N ILE A 49 -0.65 -12.67 6.93
CA ILE A 49 -0.71 -13.27 5.59
C ILE A 49 0.68 -13.36 4.93
N TRP A 50 1.60 -12.45 5.22
CA TRP A 50 2.94 -12.42 4.62
C TRP A 50 3.82 -13.60 5.06
N HIS A 51 3.51 -14.20 6.21
CA HIS A 51 4.20 -15.37 6.76
C HIS A 51 3.48 -16.69 6.45
N HIS A 52 2.40 -16.64 5.66
CA HIS A 52 1.65 -17.85 5.37
C HIS A 52 2.49 -18.85 4.56
N PRO A 53 2.63 -20.12 5.00
CA PRO A 53 3.56 -21.09 4.39
C PRO A 53 3.21 -21.49 2.94
N GLN A 54 1.99 -21.21 2.50
CA GLN A 54 1.50 -21.46 1.14
C GLN A 54 1.19 -20.15 0.40
N LEU A 55 1.87 -19.06 0.74
CA LEU A 55 1.66 -17.76 0.10
C LEU A 55 2.05 -17.81 -1.38
N LEU A 56 1.05 -17.70 -2.27
CA LEU A 56 1.26 -17.59 -3.70
C LEU A 56 1.54 -16.14 -4.09
N VAL A 57 0.70 -15.20 -3.63
CA VAL A 57 0.95 -13.78 -3.84
C VAL A 57 0.22 -12.96 -2.77
N ALA A 58 0.89 -11.91 -2.28
CA ALA A 58 0.26 -10.85 -1.50
C ALA A 58 0.90 -9.50 -1.80
N GLN A 59 0.17 -8.41 -1.54
CA GLN A 59 0.78 -7.11 -1.40
C GLN A 59 1.34 -6.95 0.02
N THR A 60 2.50 -6.29 0.15
CA THR A 60 3.05 -5.89 1.44
C THR A 60 3.46 -4.41 1.42
N CYS A 61 3.83 -3.89 2.58
CA CYS A 61 4.43 -2.56 2.67
C CYS A 61 5.95 -2.66 2.41
N GLY A 62 6.53 -1.63 1.78
CA GLY A 62 7.96 -1.62 1.47
C GLY A 62 8.86 -1.67 2.71
N TRP A 63 8.44 -1.10 3.85
CA TRP A 63 9.25 -1.12 5.07
C TRP A 63 9.36 -2.51 5.67
N PRO A 64 8.29 -3.26 5.98
CA PRO A 64 8.38 -4.65 6.38
C PRO A 64 9.13 -5.53 5.38
N LEU A 65 9.00 -5.27 4.08
CA LEU A 65 9.75 -6.01 3.07
C LEU A 65 11.26 -5.97 3.34
N VAL A 66 11.83 -4.80 3.61
CA VAL A 66 13.28 -4.64 3.77
C VAL A 66 13.79 -4.91 5.19
N THR A 67 12.90 -4.86 6.19
CA THR A 67 13.30 -5.04 7.60
C THR A 67 13.02 -6.44 8.15
N GLU A 68 12.03 -7.16 7.58
CA GLU A 68 11.56 -8.43 8.16
C GLU A 68 11.44 -9.55 7.12
N LEU A 69 10.97 -9.23 5.89
CA LEU A 69 10.51 -10.25 4.95
C LEU A 69 11.52 -10.61 3.87
N SER A 70 12.60 -9.85 3.72
CA SER A 70 13.54 -9.96 2.58
C SER A 70 14.13 -11.36 2.38
N GLU A 71 14.25 -12.17 3.45
CA GLU A 71 14.77 -13.55 3.39
C GLU A 71 13.66 -14.60 3.23
N SER A 72 12.41 -14.25 3.47
CA SER A 72 11.28 -15.20 3.49
C SER A 72 10.36 -15.10 2.27
N VAL A 73 10.45 -14.02 1.49
CA VAL A 73 9.65 -13.79 0.30
C VAL A 73 10.50 -13.39 -0.90
N ALA A 74 9.96 -13.57 -2.10
CA ALA A 74 10.53 -13.01 -3.33
C ALA A 74 9.60 -11.91 -3.86
N VAL A 75 10.17 -10.81 -4.36
CA VAL A 75 9.41 -9.72 -4.98
C VAL A 75 9.00 -10.12 -6.39
N VAL A 76 7.71 -10.10 -6.65
CA VAL A 76 7.11 -10.34 -7.97
C VAL A 76 7.10 -9.04 -8.78
N GLY A 77 6.77 -7.91 -8.17
CA GLY A 77 6.67 -6.62 -8.84
C GLY A 77 5.82 -5.66 -8.03
N SER A 78 5.19 -4.72 -8.69
CA SER A 78 4.23 -3.78 -8.09
C SER A 78 3.15 -3.40 -9.11
N PHE A 79 1.96 -3.07 -8.65
CA PHE A 79 1.04 -2.31 -9.49
C PHE A 79 1.54 -0.88 -9.69
N ASP A 80 1.31 -0.35 -10.88
CA ASP A 80 1.50 1.06 -11.19
C ASP A 80 0.16 1.78 -11.05
N TYR A 81 0.12 2.84 -10.22
CA TYR A 81 -1.12 3.48 -9.84
C TYR A 81 -1.36 4.81 -10.56
N ALA A 82 -2.61 5.07 -10.91
CA ALA A 82 -3.07 6.30 -11.53
C ALA A 82 -3.43 7.37 -10.47
N VAL A 83 -2.46 7.73 -9.63
CA VAL A 83 -2.64 8.76 -8.59
C VAL A 83 -1.65 9.90 -8.77
N ALA A 84 -1.96 11.07 -8.21
CA ALA A 84 -1.10 12.23 -8.30
C ALA A 84 0.30 11.94 -7.73
N GLY A 85 1.34 12.29 -8.49
CA GLY A 85 2.73 12.08 -8.10
C GLY A 85 3.25 10.66 -8.26
N ALA A 86 2.46 9.72 -8.80
CA ALA A 86 2.92 8.37 -9.12
C ALA A 86 3.52 8.30 -10.54
N GLU A 87 4.66 7.61 -10.65
CA GLU A 87 5.38 7.39 -11.92
C GLU A 87 6.07 6.04 -11.89
N HIS A 88 5.86 5.21 -12.92
CA HIS A 88 6.59 3.96 -13.15
C HIS A 88 6.81 3.09 -11.90
N GLY A 89 5.72 2.71 -11.22
CA GLY A 89 5.82 1.87 -10.03
C GLY A 89 6.40 2.57 -8.81
N SER A 90 6.45 3.90 -8.80
CA SER A 90 6.79 4.72 -7.64
C SER A 90 5.70 5.74 -7.33
N TYR A 91 5.60 6.15 -6.09
CA TYR A 91 4.60 7.12 -5.63
C TYR A 91 5.13 7.94 -4.44
N ARG A 92 4.29 8.81 -3.89
CA ARG A 92 4.58 9.58 -2.67
C ARG A 92 3.40 9.50 -1.74
N SER A 93 3.65 9.55 -0.44
CA SER A 93 2.57 9.83 0.53
C SER A 93 2.20 11.31 0.45
N VAL A 94 0.96 11.63 0.79
CA VAL A 94 0.50 13.00 1.02
C VAL A 94 0.54 13.33 2.50
N LEU A 95 0.98 14.55 2.83
CA LEU A 95 0.95 15.10 4.18
C LEU A 95 -0.34 15.89 4.36
N VAL A 96 -1.16 15.48 5.33
CA VAL A 96 -2.55 15.94 5.48
C VAL A 96 -2.76 16.54 6.86
N THR A 97 -3.51 17.63 6.94
CA THR A 97 -3.89 18.31 8.18
C THR A 97 -5.30 18.86 8.08
N GLN A 98 -5.93 19.19 9.23
CA GLN A 98 -7.16 19.98 9.31
C GLN A 98 -6.90 21.47 9.54
N HIS A 99 -5.65 21.86 9.81
CA HIS A 99 -5.30 23.25 10.11
C HIS A 99 -5.11 24.05 8.82
N ASP A 100 -5.54 25.31 8.82
CA ASP A 100 -5.16 26.29 7.80
C ASP A 100 -3.73 26.74 8.07
N ALA A 101 -2.77 25.94 7.63
CA ALA A 101 -1.35 26.13 7.86
C ALA A 101 -0.52 25.33 6.83
N THR A 102 0.64 25.85 6.51
CA THR A 102 1.64 25.10 5.73
C THR A 102 2.28 23.99 6.57
N PHE A 103 2.92 23.02 5.91
CA PHE A 103 3.63 21.96 6.62
C PHE A 103 4.80 22.50 7.49
N ASP A 104 5.52 23.52 7.01
CA ASP A 104 6.61 24.13 7.76
C ASP A 104 6.13 24.89 9.00
N GLU A 105 4.97 25.54 8.91
CA GLU A 105 4.34 26.18 10.09
C GLU A 105 3.91 25.13 11.11
N LEU A 106 3.30 24.01 10.68
CA LEU A 106 2.95 22.91 11.57
C LEU A 106 4.20 22.35 12.26
N ARG A 107 5.24 22.08 11.50
CA ARG A 107 6.51 21.56 12.00
C ARG A 107 7.16 22.46 13.04
N GLY A 108 6.98 23.79 12.92
CA GLY A 108 7.49 24.79 13.85
C GLY A 108 6.63 24.97 15.12
N ARG A 109 5.40 24.44 15.18
CA ARG A 109 4.52 24.60 16.33
C ARG A 109 4.86 23.59 17.44
N PRO A 110 4.84 23.99 18.72
CA PRO A 110 4.97 23.07 19.83
C PRO A 110 3.70 22.20 19.98
N GLY A 111 3.87 20.98 20.46
CA GLY A 111 2.76 20.12 20.86
C GLY A 111 2.01 19.44 19.70
N ILE A 112 2.50 19.54 18.45
CA ILE A 112 1.91 18.84 17.30
C ILE A 112 1.94 17.33 17.52
N VAL A 113 0.80 16.69 17.28
CA VAL A 113 0.62 15.25 17.37
C VAL A 113 0.31 14.67 15.98
N ALA A 114 1.07 13.68 15.57
CA ALA A 114 0.84 12.96 14.31
C ALA A 114 -0.11 11.75 14.51
N ALA A 115 -0.98 11.50 13.54
CA ALA A 115 -1.71 10.24 13.44
C ALA A 115 -0.99 9.29 12.49
N VAL A 116 -0.66 8.08 12.94
CA VAL A 116 0.06 7.09 12.15
C VAL A 116 -0.69 5.76 12.10
N ASN A 117 -0.82 5.19 10.91
CA ASN A 117 -1.47 3.89 10.72
C ASN A 117 -0.70 2.73 11.35
N GLY A 118 0.61 2.91 11.58
CA GLY A 118 1.48 1.95 12.25
C GLY A 118 2.94 2.43 12.23
N PHE A 119 3.68 2.11 13.28
CA PHE A 119 5.08 2.54 13.42
C PHE A 119 6.07 1.78 12.51
N ALA A 120 5.62 0.71 11.86
CA ALA A 120 6.33 -0.01 10.80
C ALA A 120 5.79 0.34 9.40
N SER A 121 5.00 1.39 9.25
CA SER A 121 4.45 1.82 7.96
C SER A 121 5.41 2.73 7.22
N LEU A 122 5.75 2.37 5.96
CA LEU A 122 6.55 3.22 5.08
C LEU A 122 5.81 4.53 4.78
N SER A 123 4.58 4.44 4.29
CA SER A 123 3.79 5.60 3.85
C SER A 123 3.31 6.47 5.02
N GLY A 124 2.98 5.87 6.17
CA GLY A 124 2.49 6.59 7.33
C GLY A 124 3.61 7.16 8.21
N TRP A 125 4.45 6.30 8.78
CA TRP A 125 5.40 6.73 9.79
C TRP A 125 6.77 7.13 9.24
N ILE A 126 7.39 6.26 8.42
CA ILE A 126 8.72 6.51 7.89
C ILE A 126 8.73 7.73 6.97
N SER A 127 7.74 7.82 6.08
CA SER A 127 7.56 8.97 5.19
C SER A 127 7.35 10.28 5.96
N LEU A 128 6.55 10.24 7.04
CA LEU A 128 6.35 11.40 7.90
C LEU A 128 7.65 11.82 8.59
N GLN A 129 8.38 10.88 9.20
CA GLN A 129 9.65 11.20 9.87
C GLN A 129 10.65 11.84 8.91
N HIS A 130 10.77 11.29 7.69
CA HIS A 130 11.64 11.87 6.66
C HIS A 130 11.24 13.31 6.35
N ALA A 131 9.97 13.58 6.07
CA ALA A 131 9.48 14.92 5.77
C ALA A 131 9.60 15.88 6.96
N TRP A 132 9.40 15.36 8.18
CA TRP A 132 9.48 16.15 9.42
C TRP A 132 10.93 16.54 9.76
N GLY A 133 11.89 15.76 9.33
CA GLY A 133 13.29 15.88 9.75
C GLY A 133 13.53 15.38 11.18
N GLY A 134 12.74 14.39 11.64
CA GLY A 134 12.81 13.84 13.00
C GLY A 134 11.56 13.06 13.38
N LYS A 135 11.35 12.85 14.66
CA LYS A 135 10.22 12.07 15.21
C LYS A 135 9.24 13.00 15.93
N PRO A 136 8.12 13.40 15.32
CA PRO A 136 7.06 14.12 16.04
C PRO A 136 6.39 13.20 17.08
N ALA A 137 5.71 13.79 18.06
CA ALA A 137 4.79 13.04 18.91
C ALA A 137 3.72 12.39 18.03
N ALA A 138 3.35 11.13 18.32
CA ALA A 138 2.44 10.40 17.45
C ALA A 138 1.49 9.47 18.23
N ILE A 139 0.29 9.27 17.67
CA ILE A 139 -0.68 8.26 18.10
C ILE A 139 -0.86 7.20 17.00
N GLY A 140 -0.89 5.92 17.41
CA GLY A 140 -1.19 4.81 16.53
C GLY A 140 -2.69 4.70 16.26
N THR A 141 -3.11 4.58 15.02
CA THR A 141 -4.52 4.54 14.59
C THR A 141 -4.92 3.23 13.90
N GLY A 142 -3.96 2.35 13.64
CA GLY A 142 -4.15 1.03 13.03
C GLY A 142 -4.25 1.05 11.49
N THR A 143 -4.86 2.08 10.90
CA THR A 143 -5.08 2.19 9.44
C THR A 143 -4.95 3.63 8.95
N HIS A 144 -4.70 3.84 7.64
CA HIS A 144 -4.75 5.19 7.06
C HIS A 144 -6.12 5.86 7.23
N LEU A 145 -7.22 5.10 7.10
CA LEU A 145 -8.56 5.60 7.37
C LEU A 145 -8.72 6.03 8.85
N GLY A 146 -8.13 5.26 9.77
CA GLY A 146 -8.05 5.61 11.19
C GLY A 146 -7.30 6.91 11.44
N SER A 147 -6.20 7.15 10.69
CA SER A 147 -5.43 8.40 10.76
C SER A 147 -6.25 9.60 10.25
N VAL A 148 -6.94 9.44 9.12
CA VAL A 148 -7.82 10.48 8.56
C VAL A 148 -8.97 10.80 9.54
N ARG A 149 -9.59 9.79 10.15
CA ARG A 149 -10.63 9.97 11.18
C ARG A 149 -10.08 10.65 12.44
N ALA A 150 -8.83 10.39 12.80
CA ALA A 150 -8.21 11.06 13.95
C ALA A 150 -7.98 12.55 13.68
N LEU A 151 -7.57 12.92 12.46
CA LEU A 151 -7.46 14.33 12.03
C LEU A 151 -8.82 15.01 12.04
N ALA A 152 -9.82 14.45 11.35
CA ALA A 152 -11.16 15.03 11.27
C ALA A 152 -11.82 15.22 12.64
N ALA A 153 -11.47 14.37 13.63
CA ALA A 153 -11.94 14.46 15.00
C ALA A 153 -11.09 15.38 15.92
N GLY A 154 -10.06 16.05 15.38
CA GLY A 154 -9.15 16.92 16.16
C GLY A 154 -8.30 16.16 17.20
N ARG A 155 -8.10 14.85 17.04
CA ARG A 155 -7.25 14.04 17.94
C ARG A 155 -5.78 14.01 17.55
N ALA A 156 -5.49 14.49 16.36
CA ALA A 156 -4.14 14.67 15.83
C ALA A 156 -4.13 15.85 14.85
N ASP A 157 -2.96 16.37 14.58
CA ASP A 157 -2.76 17.60 13.81
C ASP A 157 -2.29 17.32 12.37
N VAL A 158 -1.54 16.25 12.17
CA VAL A 158 -0.93 15.89 10.88
C VAL A 158 -0.89 14.38 10.69
N ALA A 159 -0.99 13.93 9.45
CA ALA A 159 -0.75 12.54 9.07
C ALA A 159 -0.04 12.45 7.73
N SER A 160 0.72 11.39 7.53
CA SER A 160 1.20 10.97 6.21
C SER A 160 0.31 9.82 5.74
N ILE A 161 -0.34 10.01 4.60
CA ILE A 161 -1.30 9.07 4.04
C ILE A 161 -0.75 8.55 2.71
N ASP A 162 -0.81 7.24 2.51
CA ASP A 162 -0.55 6.62 1.21
C ASP A 162 -1.37 7.30 0.11
N ALA A 163 -0.74 7.66 -1.03
CA ALA A 163 -1.42 8.44 -2.07
C ALA A 163 -2.60 7.69 -2.70
N VAL A 164 -2.52 6.35 -2.80
CA VAL A 164 -3.64 5.54 -3.30
C VAL A 164 -4.78 5.54 -2.30
N SER A 165 -4.46 5.33 -1.00
CA SER A 165 -5.45 5.45 0.08
C SER A 165 -6.12 6.81 0.08
N TRP A 166 -5.36 7.90 -0.06
CA TRP A 166 -5.91 9.26 -0.09
C TRP A 166 -6.88 9.47 -1.25
N ALA A 167 -6.50 9.04 -2.46
CA ALA A 167 -7.36 9.14 -3.64
C ALA A 167 -8.65 8.31 -3.47
N LEU A 168 -8.54 7.10 -2.92
CA LEU A 168 -9.70 6.25 -2.63
C LEU A 168 -10.61 6.84 -1.54
N PHE A 169 -10.05 7.50 -0.53
CA PHE A 169 -10.88 8.19 0.49
C PHE A 169 -11.59 9.41 -0.09
N ALA A 170 -10.94 10.15 -1.01
CA ALA A 170 -11.60 11.27 -1.69
C ALA A 170 -12.81 10.81 -2.53
N GLU A 171 -12.77 9.59 -3.07
CA GLU A 171 -13.86 9.00 -3.85
C GLU A 171 -14.96 8.37 -2.97
N HIS A 172 -14.55 7.60 -1.95
CA HIS A 172 -15.48 6.76 -1.20
C HIS A 172 -15.86 7.30 0.18
N GLU A 173 -15.13 8.28 0.71
CA GLU A 173 -15.35 8.92 2.02
C GLU A 173 -15.25 10.47 1.89
N PRO A 174 -15.93 11.10 0.90
CA PRO A 174 -15.74 12.52 0.58
C PRO A 174 -16.02 13.45 1.76
N ASP A 175 -17.04 13.16 2.56
CA ASP A 175 -17.39 13.98 3.73
C ASP A 175 -16.28 13.97 4.80
N LEU A 176 -15.59 12.83 4.94
CA LEU A 176 -14.51 12.68 5.90
C LEU A 176 -13.27 13.51 5.51
N VAL A 177 -12.97 13.61 4.22
CA VAL A 177 -11.80 14.35 3.73
C VAL A 177 -12.08 15.82 3.45
N ALA A 178 -13.35 16.24 3.41
CA ALA A 178 -13.75 17.60 3.02
C ALA A 178 -13.13 18.71 3.89
N SER A 179 -12.83 18.42 5.15
CA SER A 179 -12.21 19.36 6.10
C SER A 179 -10.68 19.26 6.16
N LEU A 180 -10.08 18.42 5.34
CA LEU A 180 -8.65 18.13 5.38
C LEU A 180 -7.93 18.72 4.16
N HIS A 181 -6.69 19.16 4.37
CA HIS A 181 -5.87 19.80 3.36
C HIS A 181 -4.57 19.02 3.15
N VAL A 182 -4.18 18.84 1.89
CA VAL A 182 -2.84 18.34 1.55
C VAL A 182 -1.87 19.51 1.62
N VAL A 183 -0.92 19.43 2.54
CA VAL A 183 0.07 20.50 2.84
C VAL A 183 1.49 20.13 2.39
N GLY A 184 1.67 18.97 1.82
CA GLY A 184 2.97 18.50 1.34
C GLY A 184 2.94 17.06 0.88
N ALA A 185 4.11 16.55 0.55
CA ALA A 185 4.31 15.16 0.14
C ALA A 185 5.54 14.56 0.83
N GLY A 186 5.49 13.27 1.06
CA GLY A 186 6.63 12.49 1.52
C GLY A 186 7.67 12.25 0.41
N PRO A 187 8.72 11.48 0.70
CA PRO A 187 9.71 11.09 -0.29
C PRO A 187 9.08 10.22 -1.39
N ARG A 188 9.72 10.20 -2.57
CA ARG A 188 9.37 9.25 -3.62
C ARG A 188 9.88 7.87 -3.21
N VAL A 189 9.01 6.88 -3.25
CA VAL A 189 9.33 5.49 -2.87
C VAL A 189 8.70 4.53 -3.89
N PRO A 190 9.20 3.30 -4.04
CA PRO A 190 8.52 2.28 -4.83
C PRO A 190 7.10 2.02 -4.29
N CYS A 191 6.16 1.74 -5.20
CA CYS A 191 4.81 1.33 -4.84
C CYS A 191 4.81 0.01 -4.04
N LEU A 192 3.67 -0.34 -3.44
CA LEU A 192 3.53 -1.53 -2.60
C LEU A 192 4.00 -2.79 -3.34
N PRO A 193 4.99 -3.53 -2.81
CA PRO A 193 5.49 -4.72 -3.45
C PRO A 193 4.45 -5.85 -3.44
N LEU A 194 4.33 -6.53 -4.57
CA LEU A 194 3.72 -7.85 -4.68
C LEU A 194 4.79 -8.88 -4.39
N VAL A 195 4.55 -9.76 -3.45
CA VAL A 195 5.51 -10.77 -2.99
C VAL A 195 4.92 -12.17 -3.08
N THR A 196 5.78 -13.15 -3.21
CA THR A 196 5.46 -14.57 -3.12
C THR A 196 6.29 -15.23 -2.03
N GLY A 197 5.75 -16.23 -1.35
CA GLY A 197 6.49 -16.98 -0.34
C GLY A 197 7.63 -17.81 -0.96
N TRP A 198 8.63 -18.16 -0.15
CA TRP A 198 9.84 -18.87 -0.61
C TRP A 198 9.57 -20.16 -1.41
N ARG A 199 8.44 -20.84 -1.16
CA ARG A 199 8.04 -22.07 -1.89
C ARG A 199 7.68 -21.80 -3.35
N HIS A 200 7.30 -20.58 -3.67
CA HIS A 200 6.83 -20.13 -4.97
C HIS A 200 7.82 -19.19 -5.68
N THR A 201 9.08 -19.10 -5.22
CA THR A 201 10.09 -18.25 -5.86
C THR A 201 10.36 -18.62 -7.33
N ARG A 202 10.18 -19.90 -7.68
CA ARG A 202 10.31 -20.38 -9.07
C ARG A 202 9.15 -19.93 -9.96
N ASP A 203 8.02 -19.56 -9.36
CA ASP A 203 6.82 -19.14 -10.06
C ASP A 203 6.82 -17.64 -10.36
N VAL A 204 7.83 -16.88 -9.87
CA VAL A 204 7.94 -15.42 -10.09
C VAL A 204 7.80 -15.01 -11.56
N PRO A 205 8.44 -15.63 -12.54
CA PRO A 205 8.24 -15.26 -13.95
C PRO A 205 6.78 -15.43 -14.38
N ALA A 206 6.16 -16.57 -14.09
CA ALA A 206 4.76 -16.84 -14.45
C ALA A 206 3.78 -15.88 -13.74
N LEU A 207 4.05 -15.53 -12.48
CA LEU A 207 3.26 -14.53 -11.73
C LEU A 207 3.37 -13.14 -12.36
N ARG A 208 4.57 -12.73 -12.79
CA ARG A 208 4.79 -11.47 -13.51
C ARG A 208 4.00 -11.39 -14.81
N ASP A 209 4.10 -12.44 -15.61
CA ASP A 209 3.39 -12.53 -16.89
C ASP A 209 1.88 -12.49 -16.68
N ALA A 210 1.36 -13.24 -15.69
CA ALA A 210 -0.06 -13.28 -15.36
C ALA A 210 -0.59 -11.94 -14.84
N LEU A 211 0.16 -11.27 -13.96
CA LEU A 211 -0.22 -9.95 -13.42
C LEU A 211 -0.20 -8.88 -14.51
N ALA A 212 0.83 -8.86 -15.35
CA ALA A 212 0.91 -7.92 -16.47
C ALA A 212 -0.23 -8.15 -17.47
N ALA A 213 -0.50 -9.41 -17.83
CA ALA A 213 -1.59 -9.76 -18.74
C ALA A 213 -2.97 -9.43 -18.16
N ALA A 214 -3.17 -9.67 -16.85
CA ALA A 214 -4.43 -9.37 -16.18
C ALA A 214 -4.73 -7.86 -16.16
N VAL A 215 -3.74 -7.04 -15.83
CA VAL A 215 -3.92 -5.57 -15.83
C VAL A 215 -4.18 -5.03 -17.24
N ALA A 216 -3.65 -5.67 -18.27
CA ALA A 216 -3.88 -5.32 -19.68
C ALA A 216 -5.18 -5.91 -20.25
N ASP A 217 -5.87 -6.79 -19.52
CA ASP A 217 -7.08 -7.46 -19.99
C ASP A 217 -8.28 -6.47 -20.01
N PRO A 218 -8.87 -6.18 -21.18
CA PRO A 218 -10.02 -5.30 -21.28
C PRO A 218 -11.23 -5.75 -20.43
N ALA A 219 -11.35 -7.05 -20.13
CA ALA A 219 -12.45 -7.59 -19.34
C ALA A 219 -12.46 -7.09 -17.89
N VAL A 220 -11.31 -6.65 -17.36
CA VAL A 220 -11.18 -6.12 -15.99
C VAL A 220 -10.76 -4.64 -15.96
N SER A 221 -10.88 -3.93 -17.08
CA SER A 221 -10.51 -2.50 -17.14
C SER A 221 -11.29 -1.65 -16.12
N ALA A 222 -12.58 -1.94 -15.90
CA ALA A 222 -13.39 -1.28 -14.89
C ALA A 222 -12.88 -1.56 -13.46
N ALA A 223 -12.49 -2.81 -13.18
CA ALA A 223 -11.90 -3.18 -11.89
C ALA A 223 -10.56 -2.48 -11.67
N CYS A 224 -9.68 -2.48 -12.67
CA CYS A 224 -8.40 -1.76 -12.60
C CYS A 224 -8.61 -0.26 -12.38
N SER A 225 -9.59 0.36 -13.04
CA SER A 225 -9.93 1.77 -12.85
C SER A 225 -10.41 2.06 -11.43
N ALA A 226 -11.30 1.24 -10.89
CA ALA A 226 -11.79 1.38 -9.51
C ALA A 226 -10.66 1.21 -8.47
N LEU A 227 -9.68 0.36 -8.76
CA LEU A 227 -8.49 0.15 -7.92
C LEU A 227 -7.36 1.16 -8.19
N LEU A 228 -7.59 2.12 -9.08
CA LEU A 228 -6.59 3.10 -9.53
C LEU A 228 -5.32 2.46 -10.11
N ILE A 229 -5.43 1.25 -10.66
CA ILE A 229 -4.32 0.51 -11.29
C ILE A 229 -4.31 0.83 -12.77
N ARG A 230 -3.17 1.32 -13.29
CA ARG A 230 -2.95 1.58 -14.72
C ARG A 230 -1.95 0.64 -15.37
N GLY A 231 -1.21 -0.15 -14.59
CA GLY A 231 -0.18 -1.04 -15.11
C GLY A 231 0.43 -1.94 -14.04
N PHE A 232 1.38 -2.75 -14.48
CA PHE A 232 2.23 -3.59 -13.64
C PHE A 232 3.70 -3.30 -13.96
N VAL A 233 4.55 -3.20 -12.93
CA VAL A 233 6.00 -2.97 -13.07
C VAL A 233 6.74 -4.11 -12.37
N PRO A 234 7.66 -4.82 -13.07
CA PRO A 234 8.39 -5.96 -12.51
C PRO A 234 9.54 -5.52 -11.61
N LEU A 235 9.23 -4.76 -10.55
CA LEU A 235 10.19 -4.36 -9.54
C LEU A 235 10.84 -5.57 -8.86
N GLN A 236 12.02 -5.37 -8.30
CA GLN A 236 12.81 -6.38 -7.60
C GLN A 236 13.11 -5.92 -6.18
N LEU A 237 13.60 -6.81 -5.32
CA LEU A 237 14.00 -6.46 -3.95
C LEU A 237 15.02 -5.30 -3.93
N ALA A 238 15.95 -5.28 -4.89
CA ALA A 238 16.97 -4.22 -5.01
C ALA A 238 16.38 -2.81 -5.11
N ASP A 239 15.19 -2.66 -5.74
CA ASP A 239 14.51 -1.37 -5.89
C ASP A 239 14.04 -0.79 -4.54
N TYR A 240 13.87 -1.64 -3.53
CA TYR A 240 13.42 -1.26 -2.19
C TYR A 240 14.57 -1.07 -1.19
N MET A 241 15.79 -1.54 -1.49
CA MET A 241 16.92 -1.58 -0.54
C MET A 241 17.42 -0.20 -0.12
N SER A 242 17.06 0.87 -0.82
CA SER A 242 17.36 2.25 -0.42
C SER A 242 16.43 2.80 0.69
N LEU A 243 15.30 2.14 0.98
CA LEU A 243 14.31 2.64 1.94
C LEU A 243 14.86 2.92 3.34
N PRO A 244 15.78 2.11 3.92
CA PRO A 244 16.34 2.42 5.24
C PRO A 244 17.06 3.77 5.31
N SER A 245 17.62 4.27 4.20
CA SER A 245 18.29 5.58 4.16
C SER A 245 17.35 6.77 4.36
N LEU A 246 16.02 6.56 4.34
CA LEU A 246 15.04 7.60 4.63
C LEU A 246 15.10 8.08 6.09
N LEU A 247 15.68 7.32 6.98
CA LEU A 247 15.80 7.66 8.41
C LEU A 247 17.19 8.23 8.79
N GLY A 248 18.11 8.34 7.84
CA GLY A 248 19.47 8.85 8.04
C GLY A 248 20.45 7.77 8.41
#